data_bf58a30f464042288dc6fc798dbc43df
#
_entry.id   bf58a30f464042288dc6fc798dbc43df
#
_cell.length_a   1.000
_cell.length_b   1.000
_cell.length_c   1.000
_cell.angle_alpha   90.00
_cell.angle_beta   90.00
_cell.angle_gamma   90.00
#
_symmetry.space_group_name_H-M   'P 1'
#
loop_
_entity.id
_entity.type
_entity.pdbx_description
1 polymer ?
#
loop_
_entity_poly.entity_id
_entity_poly.type
_entity_poly.pdbx_seq_one_letter_code
_entity_poly.pdbx_strand_id
1 'polypeptide(L)'
;MLIISVCILIFFGVATIVPNASFVGTFGNILGSFNYKLFGFLAYIYPFLLLYPAILNYKNFKKFNIKLLGNIIGALLLFFAILLLISMFDKSYGGAIGAFCIEALRSVIGSVGSAVFILMIFFISFGLVFDDRLDIVLKKLLLIGYLLRII
;
A
#
# COMPACT_ATOMS: atom_id res chain seq x y z
N MET A 1 -15.08 -17.16 2.46
CA MET A 1 -14.40 -16.02 3.09
C MET A 1 -13.83 -15.01 2.08
N LEU A 2 -13.14 -15.42 1.01
CA LEU A 2 -12.54 -14.49 0.05
C LEU A 2 -13.57 -13.57 -0.64
N ILE A 3 -14.68 -14.14 -1.13
CA ILE A 3 -15.73 -13.37 -1.83
C ILE A 3 -16.24 -12.24 -0.94
N ILE A 4 -16.45 -12.52 0.34
CA ILE A 4 -16.90 -11.52 1.32
C ILE A 4 -15.86 -10.41 1.49
N SER A 5 -14.57 -10.77 1.61
CA SER A 5 -13.48 -9.78 1.73
C SER A 5 -13.37 -8.91 0.50
N VAL A 6 -13.49 -9.49 -0.70
CA VAL A 6 -13.47 -8.75 -1.96
C VAL A 6 -14.67 -7.82 -2.07
N CYS A 7 -15.88 -8.28 -1.73
CA CYS A 7 -17.09 -7.45 -1.72
C CYS A 7 -16.95 -6.26 -0.74
N ILE A 8 -16.40 -6.50 0.46
CA ILE A 8 -16.14 -5.44 1.44
C ILE A 8 -15.16 -4.41 0.91
N LEU A 9 -14.06 -4.84 0.30
CA LEU A 9 -13.05 -3.94 -0.27
C LEU A 9 -13.61 -3.11 -1.43
N ILE A 10 -14.41 -3.73 -2.32
CA ILE A 10 -15.08 -3.03 -3.41
C ILE A 10 -16.08 -2.02 -2.87
N PHE A 11 -16.91 -2.42 -1.89
CA PHE A 11 -17.86 -1.51 -1.26
C PHE A 11 -17.16 -0.30 -0.61
N PHE A 12 -16.06 -0.54 0.12
CA PHE A 12 -15.25 0.53 0.71
C PHE A 12 -14.67 1.46 -0.35
N GLY A 13 -14.14 0.92 -1.43
CA GLY A 13 -13.62 1.70 -2.55
C GLY A 13 -14.69 2.58 -3.20
N VAL A 14 -15.85 1.98 -3.52
CA VAL A 14 -16.99 2.71 -4.11
C VAL A 14 -17.53 3.77 -3.17
N ALA A 15 -17.70 3.45 -1.88
CA ALA A 15 -18.19 4.38 -0.87
C ALA A 15 -17.25 5.60 -0.69
N THR A 16 -15.95 5.42 -0.91
CA THR A 16 -14.97 6.52 -0.83
C THR A 16 -14.98 7.38 -2.09
N ILE A 17 -15.13 6.76 -3.28
CA ILE A 17 -15.09 7.48 -4.58
C ILE A 17 -16.36 8.26 -4.84
N VAL A 18 -17.51 7.69 -4.46
CA VAL A 18 -18.83 8.29 -4.72
C VAL A 18 -19.45 8.73 -3.40
N PRO A 19 -19.14 9.93 -2.89
CA PRO A 19 -19.69 10.41 -1.63
C PRO A 19 -21.13 10.92 -1.83
N ASN A 20 -22.01 10.08 -2.38
CA ASN A 20 -23.39 10.40 -2.63
C ASN A 20 -24.31 9.43 -1.86
N ALA A 21 -25.03 9.96 -0.86
CA ALA A 21 -25.91 9.18 0.00
C ALA A 21 -27.00 8.42 -0.75
N SER A 22 -27.42 8.90 -1.92
CA SER A 22 -28.41 8.21 -2.77
C SER A 22 -27.87 6.95 -3.44
N PHE A 23 -26.54 6.83 -3.63
CA PHE A 23 -25.91 5.68 -4.28
C PHE A 23 -25.41 4.63 -3.29
N VAL A 24 -24.70 5.08 -2.25
CA VAL A 24 -24.06 4.19 -1.25
C VAL A 24 -24.81 4.14 0.07
N GLY A 25 -25.91 4.86 0.19
CA GLY A 25 -26.66 5.01 1.42
C GLY A 25 -25.96 5.87 2.46
N THR A 26 -26.65 6.20 3.54
CA THR A 26 -26.11 7.04 4.63
C THR A 26 -24.89 6.39 5.29
N PHE A 27 -24.93 5.08 5.49
CA PHE A 27 -23.83 4.32 6.10
C PHE A 27 -22.56 4.33 5.22
N GLY A 28 -22.71 4.08 3.90
CA GLY A 28 -21.59 4.14 2.98
C GLY A 28 -20.95 5.53 2.90
N ASN A 29 -21.77 6.59 2.90
CA ASN A 29 -21.28 7.97 2.92
C ASN A 29 -20.48 8.31 4.18
N ILE A 30 -20.94 7.87 5.35
CA ILE A 30 -20.22 8.06 6.63
C ILE A 30 -18.89 7.31 6.58
N LEU A 31 -18.89 6.04 6.14
CA LEU A 31 -17.67 5.23 6.04
C LEU A 31 -16.67 5.81 5.03
N GLY A 32 -17.14 6.24 3.85
CA GLY A 32 -16.29 6.84 2.84
C GLY A 32 -15.65 8.14 3.29
N SER A 33 -16.44 9.02 3.93
CA SER A 33 -15.96 10.27 4.48
C SER A 33 -14.95 10.06 5.62
N PHE A 34 -15.21 9.10 6.50
CA PHE A 34 -14.30 8.72 7.58
C PHE A 34 -12.98 8.16 7.03
N ASN A 35 -13.08 7.28 6.03
CA ASN A 35 -11.93 6.70 5.34
C ASN A 35 -11.05 7.78 4.70
N TYR A 36 -11.66 8.71 3.97
CA TYR A 36 -10.96 9.84 3.37
C TYR A 36 -10.30 10.74 4.42
N LYS A 37 -10.99 11.02 5.52
CA LYS A 37 -10.45 11.83 6.62
C LYS A 37 -9.22 11.17 7.27
N LEU A 38 -9.19 9.85 7.36
CA LEU A 38 -8.06 9.10 7.95
C LEU A 38 -6.86 8.99 7.00
N PHE A 39 -7.09 8.59 5.75
CA PHE A 39 -6.04 8.21 4.79
C PHE A 39 -5.84 9.20 3.65
N GLY A 40 -6.67 10.26 3.58
CA GLY A 40 -6.58 11.27 2.55
C GLY A 40 -6.70 10.70 1.14
N PHE A 41 -5.81 11.12 0.24
CA PHE A 41 -5.82 10.68 -1.16
C PHE A 41 -5.63 9.16 -1.33
N LEU A 42 -4.88 8.52 -0.43
CA LEU A 42 -4.70 7.08 -0.48
C LEU A 42 -6.00 6.30 -0.25
N ALA A 43 -7.01 6.90 0.40
CA ALA A 43 -8.31 6.28 0.60
C ALA A 43 -8.96 5.81 -0.71
N TYR A 44 -8.66 6.46 -1.83
CA TYR A 44 -9.14 6.09 -3.16
C TYR A 44 -8.41 4.89 -3.76
N ILE A 45 -7.15 4.72 -3.42
CA ILE A 45 -6.24 3.78 -4.11
C ILE A 45 -6.10 2.47 -3.33
N TYR A 46 -5.99 2.52 -1.99
CA TYR A 46 -5.64 1.35 -1.20
C TYR A 46 -6.66 0.19 -1.26
N PRO A 47 -7.99 0.41 -1.36
CA PRO A 47 -8.93 -0.69 -1.47
C PRO A 47 -8.68 -1.54 -2.71
N PHE A 48 -8.32 -0.89 -3.83
CA PHE A 48 -7.96 -1.58 -5.08
C PHE A 48 -6.60 -2.26 -5.00
N LEU A 49 -5.65 -1.64 -4.32
CA LEU A 49 -4.31 -2.21 -4.12
C LEU A 49 -4.36 -3.46 -3.25
N LEU A 50 -5.23 -3.50 -2.25
CA LEU A 50 -5.47 -4.67 -1.39
C LEU A 50 -6.22 -5.81 -2.11
N LEU A 51 -6.94 -5.55 -3.20
CA LEU A 51 -7.54 -6.60 -4.02
C LEU A 51 -6.48 -7.50 -4.65
N TYR A 52 -5.32 -6.97 -5.03
CA TYR A 52 -4.25 -7.74 -5.66
C TYR A 52 -3.73 -8.89 -4.77
N PRO A 53 -3.27 -8.65 -3.54
CA PRO A 53 -2.86 -9.75 -2.65
C PRO A 53 -4.02 -10.64 -2.24
N ALA A 54 -5.25 -10.12 -2.12
CA ALA A 54 -6.43 -10.92 -1.81
C ALA A 54 -6.71 -11.98 -2.90
N ILE A 55 -6.59 -11.60 -4.18
CA ILE A 55 -6.79 -12.50 -5.32
C ILE A 55 -5.63 -13.49 -5.47
N LEU A 56 -4.38 -13.04 -5.32
CA LEU A 56 -3.20 -13.91 -5.43
C LEU A 56 -3.17 -14.97 -4.32
N ASN A 57 -3.55 -14.60 -3.12
CA ASN A 57 -3.55 -15.50 -1.98
C ASN A 57 -4.66 -16.55 -2.06
N TYR A 58 -5.71 -16.33 -2.84
CA TYR A 58 -6.80 -17.33 -3.02
C TYR A 58 -6.29 -18.67 -3.56
N LYS A 59 -5.36 -18.65 -4.48
CA LYS A 59 -4.78 -19.88 -5.06
C LYS A 59 -3.88 -20.63 -4.05
N ASN A 60 -3.32 -19.94 -3.05
CA ASN A 60 -2.32 -20.47 -2.13
C ASN A 60 -2.84 -20.68 -0.69
N PHE A 61 -4.13 -20.43 -0.41
CA PHE A 61 -4.72 -20.48 0.93
C PHE A 61 -4.66 -21.86 1.62
N LYS A 62 -4.27 -22.91 0.91
CA LYS A 62 -4.16 -24.26 1.48
C LYS A 62 -2.89 -24.51 2.30
N LYS A 63 -1.88 -23.62 2.22
CA LYS A 63 -0.68 -23.71 3.10
C LYS A 63 -0.32 -22.30 3.57
N PHE A 64 -0.50 -22.08 4.88
CA PHE A 64 0.05 -20.88 5.55
C PHE A 64 1.57 -20.91 5.37
N ASN A 65 2.07 -20.03 4.52
CA ASN A 65 3.49 -19.98 4.19
C ASN A 65 4.07 -18.68 4.75
N ILE A 66 5.24 -18.75 5.36
CA ILE A 66 5.99 -17.58 5.89
C ILE A 66 6.16 -16.51 4.82
N LYS A 67 6.33 -16.90 3.57
CA LYS A 67 6.39 -15.99 2.42
C LYS A 67 5.12 -15.15 2.24
N LEU A 68 3.95 -15.74 2.45
CA LEU A 68 2.66 -15.04 2.37
C LEU A 68 2.55 -13.97 3.45
N LEU A 69 3.02 -14.26 4.65
CA LEU A 69 3.08 -13.30 5.76
C LEU A 69 4.03 -12.15 5.43
N GLY A 70 5.21 -12.44 4.86
CA GLY A 70 6.16 -11.43 4.40
C GLY A 70 5.57 -10.48 3.36
N ASN A 71 4.84 -11.01 2.37
CA ASN A 71 4.18 -10.20 1.34
C ASN A 71 3.07 -9.30 1.92
N ILE A 72 2.30 -9.79 2.88
CA ILE A 72 1.25 -9.00 3.55
C ILE A 72 1.88 -7.88 4.36
N ILE A 73 2.91 -8.19 5.16
CA ILE A 73 3.63 -7.19 5.96
C ILE A 73 4.30 -6.18 5.04
N GLY A 74 4.95 -6.63 3.97
CA GLY A 74 5.56 -5.77 2.97
C GLY A 74 4.56 -4.82 2.31
N ALA A 75 3.38 -5.31 1.94
CA ALA A 75 2.31 -4.49 1.36
C ALA A 75 1.78 -3.44 2.35
N LEU A 76 1.60 -3.80 3.62
CA LEU A 76 1.20 -2.86 4.67
C LEU A 76 2.27 -1.78 4.93
N LEU A 77 3.54 -2.17 4.98
CA LEU A 77 4.66 -1.24 5.14
C LEU A 77 4.78 -0.32 3.92
N LEU A 78 4.59 -0.84 2.71
CA LEU A 78 4.61 -0.05 1.48
C LEU A 78 3.49 0.99 1.49
N PHE A 79 2.28 0.58 1.85
CA PHE A 79 1.15 1.49 2.01
C PHE A 79 1.47 2.61 3.01
N PHE A 80 2.04 2.25 4.16
CA PHE A 80 2.41 3.21 5.20
C PHE A 80 3.53 4.16 4.73
N ALA A 81 4.54 3.64 4.02
CA ALA A 81 5.61 4.46 3.44
C ALA A 81 5.08 5.49 2.43
N ILE A 82 4.15 5.08 1.54
CA ILE A 82 3.54 5.98 0.57
C ILE A 82 2.68 7.04 1.29
N LEU A 83 1.94 6.65 2.33
CA LEU A 83 1.12 7.57 3.13
C LEU A 83 1.99 8.65 3.78
N LEU A 84 3.12 8.27 4.38
CA LEU A 84 4.07 9.21 4.97
C LEU A 84 4.72 10.11 3.91
N LEU A 85 5.06 9.55 2.75
CA LEU A 85 5.67 10.27 1.65
C LEU A 85 4.73 11.36 1.12
N ILE A 86 3.46 11.05 0.89
CA ILE A 86 2.46 12.02 0.47
C ILE A 86 2.26 13.09 1.55
N SER A 87 2.18 12.70 2.82
CA SER A 87 2.03 13.63 3.95
C SER A 87 3.24 14.54 4.16
N MET A 88 4.39 14.13 3.65
CA MET A 88 5.61 14.95 3.70
C MET A 88 5.52 16.16 2.75
N PHE A 89 4.88 15.98 1.58
CA PHE A 89 4.66 17.05 0.62
C PHE A 89 3.48 17.94 1.03
N ASP A 90 2.36 17.34 1.38
CA ASP A 90 1.19 18.05 1.87
C ASP A 90 0.43 17.21 2.90
N LYS A 91 0.30 17.75 4.11
CA LYS A 91 -0.40 17.10 5.23
C LYS A 91 -1.86 16.80 4.92
N SER A 92 -2.49 17.62 4.08
CA SER A 92 -3.90 17.45 3.69
C SER A 92 -4.14 16.17 2.89
N TYR A 93 -3.20 15.79 2.02
CA TYR A 93 -3.33 14.60 1.18
C TYR A 93 -3.05 13.28 1.91
N GLY A 94 -2.31 13.31 3.00
CA GLY A 94 -2.03 12.11 3.81
C GLY A 94 -3.10 11.77 4.83
N GLY A 95 -4.13 12.60 4.96
CA GLY A 95 -5.17 12.46 5.96
C GLY A 95 -4.65 12.62 7.39
N ALA A 96 -5.53 12.35 8.37
CA ALA A 96 -5.20 12.54 9.78
C ALA A 96 -4.06 11.64 10.26
N ILE A 97 -4.03 10.38 9.81
CA ILE A 97 -2.98 9.42 10.19
C ILE A 97 -1.63 9.84 9.63
N GLY A 98 -1.57 10.18 8.33
CA GLY A 98 -0.33 10.61 7.70
C GLY A 98 0.21 11.91 8.30
N ALA A 99 -0.66 12.90 8.52
CA ALA A 99 -0.29 14.17 9.14
C ALA A 99 0.27 13.97 10.56
N PHE A 100 -0.41 13.18 11.40
CA PHE A 100 0.03 12.87 12.75
C PHE A 100 1.40 12.17 12.77
N CYS A 101 1.55 11.13 11.95
CA CYS A 101 2.79 10.36 11.90
C CYS A 101 3.97 11.20 11.40
N ILE A 102 3.78 12.03 10.37
CA ILE A 102 4.86 12.88 9.85
C ILE A 102 5.26 13.98 10.83
N GLU A 103 4.31 14.54 11.57
CA GLU A 103 4.60 15.49 12.64
C GLU A 103 5.40 14.86 13.77
N ALA A 104 4.99 13.68 14.23
CA ALA A 104 5.72 12.93 15.24
C ALA A 104 7.14 12.58 14.77
N LEU A 105 7.30 12.13 13.52
CA LEU A 105 8.64 11.86 12.96
C LEU A 105 9.50 13.11 12.91
N ARG A 106 8.94 14.22 12.40
CA ARG A 106 9.69 15.48 12.30
C ARG A 106 10.11 16.04 13.65
N SER A 107 9.31 15.83 14.68
CA SER A 107 9.66 16.29 16.04
C SER A 107 10.83 15.51 16.63
N VAL A 108 11.02 14.23 16.25
CA VAL A 108 12.07 13.36 16.80
C VAL A 108 13.36 13.43 15.98
N ILE A 109 13.26 13.32 14.65
CA ILE A 109 14.42 13.18 13.75
C ILE A 109 14.58 14.32 12.74
N GLY A 110 13.74 15.34 12.82
CA GLY A 110 13.76 16.47 11.90
C GLY A 110 13.24 16.13 10.50
N SER A 111 13.17 17.12 9.61
CA SER A 111 12.62 16.92 8.25
C SER A 111 13.52 16.06 7.37
N VAL A 112 14.83 16.24 7.43
CA VAL A 112 15.78 15.44 6.62
C VAL A 112 15.81 13.99 7.11
N GLY A 113 15.85 13.77 8.43
CA GLY A 113 15.79 12.45 9.03
C GLY A 113 14.51 11.72 8.67
N SER A 114 13.37 12.42 8.68
CA SER A 114 12.07 11.85 8.27
C SER A 114 12.08 11.41 6.81
N ALA A 115 12.68 12.19 5.90
CA ALA A 115 12.79 11.83 4.49
C ALA A 115 13.62 10.54 4.30
N VAL A 116 14.77 10.45 4.94
CA VAL A 116 15.64 9.27 4.89
C VAL A 116 14.93 8.05 5.47
N PHE A 117 14.24 8.21 6.60
CA PHE A 117 13.48 7.13 7.24
C PHE A 117 12.35 6.60 6.35
N ILE A 118 11.59 7.49 5.70
CA ILE A 118 10.53 7.12 4.76
C ILE A 118 11.10 6.35 3.57
N LEU A 119 12.21 6.82 3.00
CA LEU A 119 12.89 6.11 1.92
C LEU A 119 13.39 4.73 2.35
N MET A 120 13.95 4.60 3.55
CA MET A 120 14.34 3.29 4.09
C MET A 120 13.14 2.32 4.17
N ILE A 121 12.02 2.75 4.77
CA ILE A 121 10.82 1.90 4.86
C ILE A 121 10.32 1.55 3.46
N PHE A 122 10.33 2.49 2.53
CA PHE A 122 9.89 2.27 1.15
C PHE A 122 10.73 1.18 0.46
N PHE A 123 12.04 1.24 0.53
CA PHE A 123 12.92 0.24 -0.08
C PHE A 123 12.82 -1.13 0.59
N ILE A 124 12.73 -1.19 1.92
CA ILE A 124 12.52 -2.44 2.66
C ILE A 124 11.18 -3.08 2.26
N SER A 125 10.12 -2.28 2.21
CA SER A 125 8.79 -2.74 1.84
C SER A 125 8.74 -3.25 0.39
N PHE A 126 9.39 -2.52 -0.50
CA PHE A 126 9.51 -2.90 -1.90
C PHE A 126 10.25 -4.24 -2.05
N GLY A 127 11.37 -4.41 -1.33
CA GLY A 127 12.11 -5.68 -1.28
C GLY A 127 11.21 -6.83 -0.82
N LEU A 128 10.48 -6.66 0.29
CA LEU A 128 9.60 -7.70 0.84
C LEU A 128 8.46 -8.10 -0.10
N VAL A 129 7.90 -7.14 -0.85
CA VAL A 129 6.79 -7.42 -1.80
C VAL A 129 7.28 -8.09 -3.07
N PHE A 130 8.48 -7.73 -3.53
CA PHE A 130 9.01 -8.15 -4.83
C PHE A 130 10.13 -9.20 -4.74
N ASP A 131 10.47 -9.70 -3.57
CA ASP A 131 11.57 -10.64 -3.34
C ASP A 131 11.58 -11.82 -4.33
N ASP A 132 10.45 -12.50 -4.50
CA ASP A 132 10.32 -13.62 -5.45
C ASP A 132 10.41 -13.19 -6.94
N ARG A 133 10.18 -11.91 -7.25
CA ARG A 133 10.24 -11.39 -8.63
C ARG A 133 11.56 -10.74 -8.96
N LEU A 134 12.24 -10.18 -7.96
CA LEU A 134 13.56 -9.59 -8.12
C LEU A 134 14.57 -10.65 -8.56
N ASP A 135 14.52 -11.86 -8.02
CA ASP A 135 15.38 -12.97 -8.44
C ASP A 135 15.19 -13.33 -9.92
N ILE A 136 13.94 -13.30 -10.41
CA ILE A 136 13.62 -13.59 -11.81
C ILE A 136 14.10 -12.46 -12.72
N VAL A 137 13.90 -11.21 -12.31
CA VAL A 137 14.32 -10.03 -13.08
C VAL A 137 15.85 -9.93 -13.11
N LEU A 138 16.51 -10.12 -11.96
CA LEU A 138 17.98 -10.13 -11.88
C LEU A 138 18.59 -11.24 -12.73
N LYS A 139 18.05 -12.45 -12.70
CA LYS A 139 18.50 -13.56 -13.57
C LYS A 139 18.31 -13.22 -15.05
N LYS A 140 17.19 -12.60 -15.44
CA LYS A 140 16.97 -12.17 -16.83
C LYS A 140 17.92 -11.04 -17.25
N LEU A 141 18.17 -10.06 -16.39
CA LEU A 141 19.11 -8.96 -16.63
C LEU A 141 20.55 -9.48 -16.77
N LEU A 142 20.97 -10.39 -15.89
CA LEU A 142 22.28 -11.03 -15.97
C LEU A 142 22.43 -11.86 -17.25
N LEU A 143 21.39 -12.55 -17.67
CA LEU A 143 21.39 -13.33 -18.91
C LEU A 143 21.52 -12.43 -20.15
N ILE A 144 20.81 -11.29 -20.17
CA ILE A 144 20.90 -10.27 -21.24
C ILE A 144 22.29 -9.64 -21.24
N GLY A 145 22.83 -9.28 -20.07
CA GLY A 145 24.19 -8.74 -19.96
C GLY A 145 25.27 -9.74 -20.40
N TYR A 146 25.07 -11.02 -20.14
CA TYR A 146 25.96 -12.08 -20.61
C TYR A 146 25.89 -12.25 -22.12
N LEU A 147 24.67 -12.20 -22.71
CA LEU A 147 24.50 -12.29 -24.18
C LEU A 147 25.10 -11.09 -24.91
N LEU A 148 24.97 -9.87 -24.36
CA LEU A 148 25.57 -8.65 -24.91
C LEU A 148 27.11 -8.64 -24.84
N ARG A 149 27.71 -9.47 -24.00
CA ARG A 149 29.17 -9.59 -23.86
C ARG A 149 29.78 -10.61 -24.83
N ILE A 150 28.94 -11.45 -25.46
CA ILE A 150 29.36 -12.50 -26.42
C ILE A 150 29.24 -12.02 -27.87
N ILE A 151 28.49 -10.90 -28.10
CA ILE A 151 28.41 -10.20 -29.38
C ILE A 151 29.46 -9.09 -29.45
#